data_dbb634def228f6967d1223269fd3dbfd
#
_entry.id   dbb634def228f6967d1223269fd3dbfd
#
_cell.length_a   1.000
_cell.length_b   1.000
_cell.length_c   1.000
_cell.angle_alpha   90.00
_cell.angle_beta   90.00
_cell.angle_gamma   90.00
#
_symmetry.space_group_name_H-M   'P 1'
#
loop_
_entity.id
_entity.type
_entity.pdbx_description
1 polymer ?
#
loop_
_entity_poly.entity_id
_entity_poly.type
_entity_poly.pdbx_seq_one_letter_code
_entity_poly.pdbx_strand_id
1 'polypeptide(L)'
;MGATGEFSIRELTRDDVDAAVELGTAQGWRDRHAFYDFVLRTPACQPLAGIIDGRLMATGLATASGPVGWLGAIVVAAEHRGRGYGRAVTEELSRRLRAAGCVTLSLEATDAGRPMYERMGFRIVTHYHQLQGDHLPEAPAVPDGALVRRLALADLPAIFELDRLATAEDRSAPLGVLAGVGPGGSGRPGSGQSTGWVVERDGAICGFLLPAERAYGAIVAPRFEDGLYLLDLHRHIVPAGGHARAGIPDEHAAAWRELQARGWQETWQAPRLLLGPDVPWRPDWIWGQINSAMG
;
A
#
# COMPACT_ATOMS: atom_id res chain seq x y z
N MET A 1 6.72 18.61 38.12
CA MET A 1 5.50 18.12 37.46
C MET A 1 5.23 19.02 36.29
N GLY A 2 5.75 18.65 35.08
CA GLY A 2 5.49 19.41 33.88
C GLY A 2 4.03 19.20 33.46
N ALA A 3 3.31 20.26 33.14
CA ALA A 3 2.00 20.19 32.54
C ALA A 3 2.11 19.29 31.29
N THR A 4 1.40 18.16 31.28
CA THR A 4 1.25 17.34 30.07
C THR A 4 0.38 18.16 29.15
N GLY A 5 0.98 18.68 28.04
CA GLY A 5 0.24 19.41 27.04
C GLY A 5 -0.94 18.60 26.52
N GLU A 6 -2.00 19.29 26.15
CA GLU A 6 -3.22 18.65 25.59
C GLU A 6 -2.88 17.98 24.26
N PHE A 7 -3.24 16.70 24.11
CA PHE A 7 -3.10 15.99 22.85
C PHE A 7 -4.27 16.33 21.92
N SER A 8 -3.97 16.84 20.75
CA SER A 8 -4.95 17.14 19.72
C SER A 8 -4.63 16.43 18.42
N ILE A 9 -5.64 16.15 17.59
CA ILE A 9 -5.50 15.52 16.28
C ILE A 9 -6.06 16.47 15.22
N ARG A 10 -5.27 16.68 14.16
CA ARG A 10 -5.69 17.46 13.00
C ARG A 10 -5.22 16.80 11.71
N GLU A 11 -5.62 17.33 10.58
CA GLU A 11 -5.06 16.94 9.29
C GLU A 11 -3.57 17.25 9.23
N LEU A 12 -2.82 16.33 8.62
CA LEU A 12 -1.40 16.51 8.31
C LEU A 12 -1.31 17.28 6.99
N THR A 13 -0.54 18.34 7.01
CA THR A 13 -0.34 19.23 5.86
C THR A 13 1.06 19.03 5.27
N ARG A 14 1.36 19.72 4.17
CA ARG A 14 2.69 19.69 3.56
C ARG A 14 3.79 20.22 4.51
N ASP A 15 3.46 21.18 5.35
CA ASP A 15 4.40 21.75 6.33
C ASP A 15 4.78 20.78 7.45
N ASP A 16 3.99 19.72 7.65
CA ASP A 16 4.24 18.69 8.65
C ASP A 16 5.13 17.54 8.14
N VAL A 17 5.41 17.49 6.83
CA VAL A 17 6.02 16.31 6.20
C VAL A 17 7.40 16.01 6.80
N ASP A 18 8.26 17.02 6.95
CA ASP A 18 9.60 16.83 7.50
C ASP A 18 9.53 16.25 8.92
N ALA A 19 8.68 16.83 9.79
CA ALA A 19 8.48 16.33 11.15
C ALA A 19 7.89 14.92 11.19
N ALA A 20 6.98 14.58 10.27
CA ALA A 20 6.41 13.25 10.16
C ALA A 20 7.45 12.20 9.67
N VAL A 21 8.34 12.60 8.76
CA VAL A 21 9.45 11.76 8.31
C VAL A 21 10.47 11.56 9.42
N GLU A 22 10.85 12.61 10.15
CA GLU A 22 11.73 12.52 11.32
C GLU A 22 11.16 11.58 12.37
N LEU A 23 9.87 11.72 12.71
CA LEU A 23 9.18 10.85 13.65
C LEU A 23 9.26 9.38 13.21
N GLY A 24 9.00 9.08 11.95
CA GLY A 24 9.09 7.73 11.40
C GLY A 24 10.53 7.20 11.42
N THR A 25 11.49 8.00 11.02
CA THR A 25 12.92 7.64 10.99
C THR A 25 13.45 7.32 12.40
N ALA A 26 13.04 8.07 13.39
CA ALA A 26 13.34 7.80 14.81
C ALA A 26 12.79 6.43 15.30
N GLN A 27 11.85 5.84 14.56
CA GLN A 27 11.28 4.50 14.82
C GLN A 27 11.84 3.42 13.89
N GLY A 28 12.92 3.72 13.16
CA GLY A 28 13.56 2.78 12.23
C GLY A 28 12.91 2.72 10.84
N TRP A 29 11.95 3.60 10.54
CA TRP A 29 11.44 3.69 9.17
C TRP A 29 12.46 4.36 8.27
N ARG A 30 12.52 3.93 7.02
CA ARG A 30 13.31 4.65 6.00
C ARG A 30 12.63 5.97 5.66
N ASP A 31 13.35 6.85 4.97
CA ASP A 31 12.79 8.10 4.42
C ASP A 31 11.43 7.87 3.74
N ARG A 32 10.46 8.72 4.06
CA ARG A 32 9.07 8.64 3.60
C ARG A 32 8.56 9.93 2.94
N HIS A 33 9.42 10.82 2.51
CA HIS A 33 8.99 12.04 1.81
C HIS A 33 8.12 11.70 0.58
N ALA A 34 8.56 10.76 -0.26
CA ALA A 34 7.79 10.32 -1.42
C ALA A 34 6.42 9.70 -1.04
N PHE A 35 6.34 8.98 0.09
CA PHE A 35 5.08 8.47 0.60
C PHE A 35 4.12 9.60 0.98
N TYR A 36 4.56 10.59 1.75
CA TYR A 36 3.70 11.72 2.13
C TYR A 36 3.33 12.58 0.93
N ASP A 37 4.23 12.76 -0.04
CA ASP A 37 3.92 13.45 -1.29
C ASP A 37 2.83 12.71 -2.09
N PHE A 38 2.90 11.39 -2.17
CA PHE A 38 1.85 10.55 -2.77
C PHE A 38 0.53 10.67 -2.01
N VAL A 39 0.54 10.53 -0.69
CA VAL A 39 -0.64 10.58 0.18
C VAL A 39 -1.35 11.93 0.06
N LEU A 40 -0.61 13.04 0.11
CA LEU A 40 -1.17 14.40 0.03
C LEU A 40 -1.77 14.75 -1.35
N ARG A 41 -1.40 13.98 -2.39
CA ARG A 41 -1.97 14.12 -3.74
C ARG A 41 -3.13 13.17 -4.03
N THR A 42 -3.34 12.16 -3.16
CA THR A 42 -4.33 11.12 -3.38
C THR A 42 -5.64 11.48 -2.66
N PRO A 43 -6.73 11.77 -3.36
CA PRO A 43 -7.98 12.26 -2.73
C PRO A 43 -8.60 11.28 -1.73
N ALA A 44 -8.36 9.97 -1.89
CA ALA A 44 -8.84 8.94 -0.97
C ALA A 44 -8.09 8.90 0.37
N CYS A 45 -6.94 9.60 0.47
CA CYS A 45 -6.06 9.60 1.62
C CYS A 45 -6.35 10.77 2.55
N GLN A 46 -6.40 10.50 3.85
CA GLN A 46 -6.60 11.47 4.91
C GLN A 46 -5.50 11.28 5.97
N PRO A 47 -4.31 11.87 5.78
CA PRO A 47 -3.24 11.79 6.76
C PRO A 47 -3.55 12.66 7.99
N LEU A 48 -3.19 12.17 9.17
CA LEU A 48 -3.40 12.86 10.45
C LEU A 48 -2.07 13.15 11.16
N ALA A 49 -2.05 14.27 11.84
CA ALA A 49 -1.01 14.70 12.78
C ALA A 49 -1.57 14.75 14.19
N GLY A 50 -0.94 14.05 15.12
CA GLY A 50 -1.18 14.16 16.55
C GLY A 50 -0.19 15.15 17.18
N ILE A 51 -0.71 16.19 17.81
CA ILE A 51 0.04 17.35 18.29
C ILE A 51 0.03 17.38 19.82
N ILE A 52 1.19 17.62 20.43
CA ILE A 52 1.37 17.91 21.86
C ILE A 52 2.28 19.15 21.95
N ASP A 53 1.87 20.16 22.69
CA ASP A 53 2.62 21.42 22.87
C ASP A 53 3.08 22.04 21.53
N GLY A 54 2.22 22.01 20.50
CA GLY A 54 2.50 22.53 19.17
C GLY A 54 3.45 21.67 18.32
N ARG A 55 3.92 20.52 18.80
CA ARG A 55 4.85 19.62 18.11
C ARG A 55 4.14 18.35 17.62
N LEU A 56 4.55 17.88 16.45
CA LEU A 56 4.05 16.62 15.91
C LEU A 56 4.65 15.45 16.67
N MET A 57 3.81 14.66 17.37
CA MET A 57 4.21 13.52 18.19
C MET A 57 3.53 12.21 17.77
N ALA A 58 2.57 12.27 16.85
CA ALA A 58 1.96 11.08 16.28
C ALA A 58 1.54 11.35 14.83
N THR A 59 1.48 10.29 14.04
CA THR A 59 0.87 10.30 12.69
C THR A 59 -0.11 9.16 12.53
N GLY A 60 -0.91 9.22 11.47
CA GLY A 60 -1.76 8.14 11.00
C GLY A 60 -2.29 8.45 9.61
N LEU A 61 -2.71 7.45 8.88
CA LEU A 61 -3.31 7.57 7.56
C LEU A 61 -4.60 6.76 7.50
N ALA A 62 -5.67 7.39 7.01
CA ALA A 62 -6.86 6.71 6.52
C ALA A 62 -6.88 6.76 5.00
N THR A 63 -7.16 5.62 4.35
CA THR A 63 -7.38 5.53 2.90
C THR A 63 -8.73 4.89 2.65
N ALA A 64 -9.65 5.63 2.05
CA ALA A 64 -10.98 5.12 1.72
C ALA A 64 -10.94 4.42 0.34
N SER A 65 -11.28 3.13 0.31
CA SER A 65 -11.29 2.27 -0.87
C SER A 65 -12.67 1.64 -1.06
N GLY A 66 -13.69 2.47 -1.25
CA GLY A 66 -15.09 2.04 -1.35
C GLY A 66 -15.60 1.45 -0.02
N PRO A 67 -16.04 0.18 0.01
CA PRO A 67 -16.56 -0.42 1.24
C PRO A 67 -15.46 -0.74 2.27
N VAL A 68 -14.20 -0.73 1.87
CA VAL A 68 -13.04 -1.02 2.73
C VAL A 68 -12.26 0.26 3.01
N GLY A 69 -11.90 0.48 4.26
CA GLY A 69 -11.03 1.57 4.67
C GLY A 69 -9.72 1.03 5.26
N TRP A 70 -8.58 1.53 4.78
CA TRP A 70 -7.27 1.16 5.30
C TRP A 70 -6.78 2.17 6.33
N LEU A 71 -6.25 1.65 7.45
CA LEU A 71 -5.54 2.42 8.45
C LEU A 71 -4.04 2.08 8.35
N GLY A 72 -3.20 3.08 8.26
CA GLY A 72 -1.77 2.86 8.12
C GLY A 72 -0.93 4.01 8.65
N ALA A 73 0.37 3.88 8.55
CA ALA A 73 1.35 4.89 8.96
C ALA A 73 1.12 5.43 10.39
N ILE A 74 0.57 4.59 11.29
CA ILE A 74 0.30 4.96 12.68
C ILE A 74 1.60 4.83 13.46
N VAL A 75 2.12 5.96 13.91
CA VAL A 75 3.32 6.01 14.76
C VAL A 75 3.14 7.03 15.86
N VAL A 76 3.71 6.75 17.02
CA VAL A 76 3.76 7.67 18.18
C VAL A 76 5.20 7.78 18.65
N ALA A 77 5.65 8.98 18.93
CA ALA A 77 6.98 9.25 19.48
C ALA A 77 7.24 8.38 20.73
N ALA A 78 8.45 7.82 20.85
CA ALA A 78 8.76 6.81 21.86
C ALA A 78 8.45 7.28 23.28
N GLU A 79 8.78 8.53 23.59
CA GLU A 79 8.56 9.17 24.90
C GLU A 79 7.08 9.43 25.24
N HIS A 80 6.21 9.30 24.24
CA HIS A 80 4.77 9.51 24.37
C HIS A 80 3.94 8.21 24.27
N ARG A 81 4.60 7.06 24.12
CA ARG A 81 3.93 5.75 24.09
C ARG A 81 3.31 5.37 25.45
N GLY A 82 2.38 4.43 25.41
CA GLY A 82 1.70 3.97 26.62
C GLY A 82 0.66 4.95 27.20
N ARG A 83 0.47 6.12 26.57
CA ARG A 83 -0.48 7.16 27.02
C ARG A 83 -1.82 7.17 26.28
N GLY A 84 -2.08 6.18 25.42
CA GLY A 84 -3.32 6.06 24.67
C GLY A 84 -3.35 6.83 23.33
N TYR A 85 -2.32 7.57 22.95
CA TYR A 85 -2.33 8.40 21.74
C TYR A 85 -2.44 7.59 20.45
N GLY A 86 -1.78 6.43 20.36
CA GLY A 86 -1.94 5.53 19.21
C GLY A 86 -3.37 5.04 19.04
N ARG A 87 -4.05 4.74 20.16
CA ARG A 87 -5.46 4.38 20.17
C ARG A 87 -6.33 5.56 19.72
N ALA A 88 -6.10 6.75 20.24
CA ALA A 88 -6.86 7.95 19.88
C ALA A 88 -6.73 8.27 18.36
N VAL A 89 -5.52 8.15 17.78
CA VAL A 89 -5.30 8.30 16.34
C VAL A 89 -6.08 7.22 15.56
N THR A 90 -6.01 5.95 15.99
CA THR A 90 -6.74 4.86 15.35
C THR A 90 -8.26 5.05 15.40
N GLU A 91 -8.80 5.53 16.52
CA GLU A 91 -10.22 5.84 16.68
C GLU A 91 -10.66 6.97 15.74
N GLU A 92 -9.87 8.04 15.62
CA GLU A 92 -10.17 9.15 14.72
C GLU A 92 -10.09 8.73 13.24
N LEU A 93 -9.07 7.93 12.84
CA LEU A 93 -8.98 7.35 11.50
C LEU A 93 -10.21 6.48 11.20
N SER A 94 -10.59 5.62 12.15
CA SER A 94 -11.76 4.73 12.03
C SER A 94 -13.05 5.54 11.87
N ARG A 95 -13.22 6.60 12.64
CA ARG A 95 -14.36 7.51 12.54
C ARG A 95 -14.46 8.16 11.17
N ARG A 96 -13.33 8.64 10.63
CA ARG A 96 -13.27 9.26 9.28
C ARG A 96 -13.64 8.27 8.18
N LEU A 97 -13.08 7.05 8.24
CA LEU A 97 -13.39 6.00 7.27
C LEU A 97 -14.87 5.58 7.32
N ARG A 98 -15.44 5.45 8.53
CA ARG A 98 -16.88 5.19 8.69
C ARG A 98 -17.75 6.33 8.11
N ALA A 99 -17.35 7.58 8.34
CA ALA A 99 -18.02 8.74 7.76
C ALA A 99 -17.91 8.78 6.22
N ALA A 100 -16.83 8.23 5.65
CA ALA A 100 -16.66 8.06 4.21
C ALA A 100 -17.42 6.84 3.63
N GLY A 101 -18.17 6.08 4.46
CA GLY A 101 -19.00 4.96 4.02
C GLY A 101 -18.31 3.60 4.06
N CYS A 102 -17.08 3.50 4.57
CA CYS A 102 -16.39 2.23 4.70
C CYS A 102 -17.08 1.35 5.76
N VAL A 103 -17.43 0.11 5.39
CA VAL A 103 -18.11 -0.86 6.29
C VAL A 103 -17.13 -1.87 6.89
N THR A 104 -15.95 -2.03 6.31
CA THR A 104 -14.86 -2.83 6.85
C THR A 104 -13.61 -1.98 6.96
N LEU A 105 -12.91 -2.06 8.08
CA LEU A 105 -11.63 -1.39 8.29
C LEU A 105 -10.51 -2.44 8.26
N SER A 106 -9.43 -2.13 7.58
CA SER A 106 -8.27 -3.02 7.38
C SER A 106 -6.98 -2.34 7.80
N LEU A 107 -6.04 -3.10 8.32
CA LEU A 107 -4.67 -2.64 8.58
C LEU A 107 -3.70 -3.82 8.56
N GLU A 108 -2.42 -3.54 8.32
CA GLU A 108 -1.33 -4.44 8.66
C GLU A 108 -0.66 -3.98 9.96
N ALA A 109 -0.54 -4.89 10.91
CA ALA A 109 -0.01 -4.56 12.23
C ALA A 109 1.46 -4.98 12.38
N THR A 110 2.21 -4.16 13.09
CA THR A 110 3.47 -4.60 13.69
C THR A 110 3.19 -5.38 14.98
N ASP A 111 4.13 -6.20 15.44
CA ASP A 111 3.99 -6.92 16.72
C ASP A 111 3.72 -5.98 17.90
N ALA A 112 4.34 -4.80 17.91
CA ALA A 112 4.12 -3.80 18.93
C ALA A 112 2.72 -3.18 18.91
N GLY A 113 2.13 -3.02 17.72
CA GLY A 113 0.81 -2.41 17.55
C GLY A 113 -0.35 -3.40 17.68
N ARG A 114 -0.15 -4.65 17.29
CA ARG A 114 -1.18 -5.69 17.22
C ARG A 114 -2.05 -5.80 18.48
N PRO A 115 -1.50 -5.88 19.71
CA PRO A 115 -2.33 -6.04 20.91
C PRO A 115 -3.30 -4.88 21.14
N MET A 116 -2.97 -3.68 20.68
CA MET A 116 -3.88 -2.52 20.75
C MET A 116 -5.06 -2.71 19.80
N TYR A 117 -4.82 -3.10 18.55
CA TYR A 117 -5.86 -3.31 17.54
C TYR A 117 -6.79 -4.46 17.92
N GLU A 118 -6.26 -5.57 18.42
CA GLU A 118 -7.06 -6.70 18.91
C GLU A 118 -8.00 -6.27 20.06
N ARG A 119 -7.54 -5.45 21.01
CA ARG A 119 -8.40 -4.86 22.06
C ARG A 119 -9.43 -3.86 21.54
N MET A 120 -9.23 -3.32 20.34
CA MET A 120 -10.22 -2.48 19.63
C MET A 120 -11.21 -3.30 18.81
N GLY A 121 -11.10 -4.64 18.81
CA GLY A 121 -12.00 -5.56 18.10
C GLY A 121 -11.53 -5.95 16.70
N PHE A 122 -10.35 -5.53 16.28
CA PHE A 122 -9.76 -6.05 15.04
C PHE A 122 -9.37 -7.51 15.22
N ARG A 123 -9.58 -8.32 14.20
CA ARG A 123 -9.22 -9.75 14.15
C ARG A 123 -8.24 -10.03 13.01
N ILE A 124 -7.26 -10.89 13.22
CA ILE A 124 -6.36 -11.35 12.16
C ILE A 124 -7.17 -12.19 11.17
N VAL A 125 -7.00 -11.93 9.88
CA VAL A 125 -7.67 -12.68 8.81
C VAL A 125 -6.69 -13.38 7.87
N THR A 126 -5.48 -12.86 7.72
CA THR A 126 -4.38 -13.45 6.95
C THR A 126 -3.07 -12.80 7.35
N HIS A 127 -1.96 -13.27 6.77
CA HIS A 127 -0.68 -12.56 6.81
C HIS A 127 -0.22 -12.22 5.39
N TYR A 128 0.51 -11.12 5.26
CA TYR A 128 1.25 -10.79 4.06
C TYR A 128 2.73 -11.10 4.25
N HIS A 129 3.28 -11.89 3.35
CA HIS A 129 4.72 -12.06 3.19
C HIS A 129 5.27 -10.85 2.43
N GLN A 130 5.98 -9.99 3.13
CA GLN A 130 6.65 -8.84 2.54
C GLN A 130 7.98 -9.30 1.97
N LEU A 131 8.08 -9.30 0.64
CA LEU A 131 9.18 -9.90 -0.10
C LEU A 131 10.08 -8.84 -0.73
N GLN A 132 11.35 -9.19 -0.91
CA GLN A 132 12.32 -8.43 -1.66
C GLN A 132 13.01 -9.34 -2.67
N GLY A 133 13.07 -8.91 -3.94
CA GLY A 133 13.78 -9.61 -5.01
C GLY A 133 14.79 -8.69 -5.67
N ASP A 134 16.00 -9.17 -5.90
CA ASP A 134 17.08 -8.41 -6.53
C ASP A 134 16.75 -8.07 -7.98
N HIS A 135 17.34 -6.99 -8.49
CA HIS A 135 17.26 -6.61 -9.89
C HIS A 135 17.62 -7.77 -10.82
N LEU A 136 16.80 -7.96 -11.86
CA LEU A 136 17.08 -8.89 -12.95
C LEU A 136 17.69 -8.14 -14.13
N PRO A 137 18.92 -8.48 -14.56
CA PRO A 137 19.58 -7.77 -15.66
C PRO A 137 18.92 -8.05 -17.02
N GLU A 138 18.30 -9.22 -17.19
CA GLU A 138 17.62 -9.62 -18.41
C GLU A 138 16.11 -9.49 -18.26
N ALA A 139 15.45 -9.04 -19.32
CA ALA A 139 14.00 -8.98 -19.37
C ALA A 139 13.41 -10.39 -19.32
N PRO A 140 12.35 -10.64 -18.55
CA PRO A 140 11.71 -11.94 -18.51
C PRO A 140 11.06 -12.28 -19.86
N ALA A 141 11.02 -13.57 -20.21
CA ALA A 141 10.31 -14.03 -21.41
C ALA A 141 8.81 -13.82 -21.24
N VAL A 142 8.19 -13.25 -22.27
CA VAL A 142 6.74 -13.02 -22.27
C VAL A 142 6.00 -14.36 -22.26
N PRO A 143 4.97 -14.56 -21.42
CA PRO A 143 4.20 -15.79 -21.36
C PRO A 143 3.49 -16.09 -22.70
N ASP A 144 3.39 -17.37 -23.05
CA ASP A 144 2.76 -17.81 -24.28
C ASP A 144 1.34 -17.26 -24.45
N GLY A 145 1.04 -16.72 -25.63
CA GLY A 145 -0.26 -16.14 -25.97
C GLY A 145 -0.58 -14.81 -25.26
N ALA A 146 0.38 -14.22 -24.56
CA ALA A 146 0.23 -12.89 -23.96
C ALA A 146 0.87 -11.80 -24.84
N LEU A 147 0.26 -10.63 -24.87
CA LEU A 147 0.86 -9.37 -25.29
C LEU A 147 1.17 -8.53 -24.05
N VAL A 148 2.42 -8.14 -23.88
CA VAL A 148 2.82 -7.24 -22.79
C VAL A 148 3.20 -5.89 -23.38
N ARG A 149 2.60 -4.82 -22.84
CA ARG A 149 2.84 -3.47 -23.31
C ARG A 149 2.78 -2.43 -22.17
N ARG A 150 3.25 -1.24 -22.46
CA ARG A 150 3.04 -0.10 -21.57
C ARG A 150 1.54 0.18 -21.40
N LEU A 151 1.18 0.55 -20.18
CA LEU A 151 -0.17 0.99 -19.83
C LEU A 151 -0.47 2.30 -20.54
N ALA A 152 -1.61 2.40 -21.20
CA ALA A 152 -2.20 3.64 -21.68
C ALA A 152 -3.30 4.13 -20.71
N LEU A 153 -3.57 5.43 -20.68
CA LEU A 153 -4.63 5.96 -19.80
C LEU A 153 -6.02 5.39 -20.12
N ALA A 154 -6.23 4.98 -21.37
CA ALA A 154 -7.47 4.31 -21.80
C ALA A 154 -7.67 2.93 -21.16
N ASP A 155 -6.60 2.32 -20.62
CA ASP A 155 -6.67 1.00 -19.96
C ASP A 155 -7.21 1.09 -18.52
N LEU A 156 -7.20 2.27 -17.92
CA LEU A 156 -7.52 2.45 -16.51
C LEU A 156 -8.88 1.87 -16.09
N PRO A 157 -9.98 2.03 -16.85
CA PRO A 157 -11.25 1.40 -16.48
C PRO A 157 -11.15 -0.12 -16.33
N ALA A 158 -10.41 -0.80 -17.22
CA ALA A 158 -10.21 -2.26 -17.16
C ALA A 158 -9.33 -2.65 -15.97
N ILE A 159 -8.28 -1.87 -15.69
CA ILE A 159 -7.41 -2.07 -14.53
C ILE A 159 -8.18 -1.91 -13.22
N PHE A 160 -8.99 -0.85 -13.08
CA PHE A 160 -9.79 -0.61 -11.87
C PHE A 160 -10.80 -1.72 -11.63
N GLU A 161 -11.41 -2.25 -12.70
CA GLU A 161 -12.33 -3.38 -12.59
C GLU A 161 -11.61 -4.67 -12.21
N LEU A 162 -10.45 -4.97 -12.82
CA LEU A 162 -9.63 -6.13 -12.48
C LEU A 162 -9.16 -6.07 -11.02
N ASP A 163 -8.71 -4.90 -10.59
CA ASP A 163 -8.29 -4.64 -9.21
C ASP A 163 -9.45 -4.82 -8.22
N ARG A 164 -10.62 -4.27 -8.53
CA ARG A 164 -11.83 -4.40 -7.72
C ARG A 164 -12.27 -5.86 -7.59
N LEU A 165 -12.15 -6.65 -8.65
CA LEU A 165 -12.44 -8.10 -8.62
C LEU A 165 -11.45 -8.87 -7.75
N ALA A 166 -10.18 -8.46 -7.72
CA ALA A 166 -9.16 -9.09 -6.90
C ALA A 166 -9.28 -8.71 -5.42
N THR A 167 -9.47 -7.44 -5.13
CA THR A 167 -9.39 -6.88 -3.76
C THR A 167 -10.73 -6.70 -3.08
N ALA A 168 -11.84 -6.64 -3.85
CA ALA A 168 -13.16 -6.18 -3.42
C ALA A 168 -13.16 -4.73 -2.88
N GLU A 169 -12.20 -3.93 -3.31
CA GLU A 169 -11.98 -2.54 -2.93
C GLU A 169 -12.13 -1.62 -4.14
N ASP A 170 -12.45 -0.35 -3.93
CA ASP A 170 -12.31 0.69 -4.95
C ASP A 170 -11.01 1.46 -4.70
N ARG A 171 -9.92 0.99 -5.31
CA ARG A 171 -8.61 1.63 -5.25
C ARG A 171 -8.32 2.51 -6.47
N SER A 172 -9.35 2.92 -7.22
CA SER A 172 -9.21 3.73 -8.43
C SER A 172 -8.44 5.04 -8.20
N ALA A 173 -8.66 5.71 -7.05
CA ALA A 173 -7.96 6.94 -6.72
C ALA A 173 -6.44 6.75 -6.53
N PRO A 174 -5.93 5.88 -5.65
CA PRO A 174 -4.49 5.65 -5.53
C PRO A 174 -3.87 5.04 -6.80
N LEU A 175 -4.54 4.10 -7.48
CA LEU A 175 -4.05 3.51 -8.73
C LEU A 175 -3.97 4.56 -9.85
N GLY A 176 -4.94 5.47 -9.93
CA GLY A 176 -4.91 6.58 -10.88
C GLY A 176 -3.70 7.50 -10.66
N VAL A 177 -3.38 7.84 -9.41
CA VAL A 177 -2.19 8.64 -9.08
C VAL A 177 -0.91 7.90 -9.44
N LEU A 178 -0.81 6.58 -9.19
CA LEU A 178 0.33 5.76 -9.62
C LEU A 178 0.46 5.70 -11.14
N ALA A 179 -0.65 5.64 -11.86
CA ALA A 179 -0.67 5.68 -13.33
C ALA A 179 -0.36 7.07 -13.92
N GLY A 180 -0.20 8.08 -13.09
CA GLY A 180 0.10 9.44 -13.53
C GLY A 180 -1.11 10.33 -13.77
N VAL A 181 -2.30 9.92 -13.32
CA VAL A 181 -3.51 10.73 -13.36
C VAL A 181 -3.62 11.60 -12.10
N GLY A 182 -3.94 12.86 -12.27
CA GLY A 182 -4.16 13.79 -11.15
C GLY A 182 -3.06 14.84 -10.97
N PRO A 183 -3.24 15.77 -10.02
CA PRO A 183 -2.28 16.84 -9.78
C PRO A 183 -0.91 16.28 -9.37
N GLY A 184 0.12 16.50 -10.18
CA GLY A 184 1.49 16.03 -9.91
C GLY A 184 1.73 14.55 -10.15
N GLY A 185 0.98 13.89 -11.04
CA GLY A 185 1.27 12.53 -11.48
C GLY A 185 2.73 12.37 -11.89
N SER A 186 3.36 11.25 -11.54
CA SER A 186 4.78 10.94 -11.82
C SER A 186 5.08 10.75 -13.32
N GLY A 187 4.06 10.76 -14.17
CA GLY A 187 4.23 10.93 -15.61
C GLY A 187 4.81 12.30 -15.89
N ARG A 188 5.95 12.39 -16.57
CA ARG A 188 6.49 13.67 -17.04
C ARG A 188 5.37 14.47 -17.69
N PRO A 189 5.12 15.73 -17.31
CA PRO A 189 4.15 16.56 -17.99
C PRO A 189 4.43 16.56 -19.49
N GLY A 190 3.49 16.07 -20.30
CA GLY A 190 3.60 16.04 -21.77
C GLY A 190 4.07 14.71 -22.39
N SER A 191 4.43 13.67 -21.63
CA SER A 191 4.88 12.40 -22.23
C SER A 191 3.74 11.43 -22.62
N GLY A 192 2.54 11.59 -22.06
CA GLY A 192 1.42 10.66 -22.32
C GLY A 192 1.69 9.19 -21.93
N GLN A 193 2.85 8.89 -21.34
CA GLN A 193 3.26 7.54 -20.98
C GLN A 193 3.13 7.32 -19.48
N SER A 194 2.28 6.41 -19.12
CA SER A 194 2.18 5.83 -17.78
C SER A 194 3.45 5.04 -17.44
N THR A 195 3.78 4.97 -16.16
CA THR A 195 4.88 4.13 -15.66
C THR A 195 4.51 2.64 -15.58
N GLY A 196 3.22 2.28 -15.82
CA GLY A 196 2.68 0.93 -15.66
C GLY A 196 2.83 0.04 -16.89
N TRP A 197 2.47 -1.23 -16.68
CA TRP A 197 2.48 -2.29 -17.66
C TRP A 197 1.18 -3.10 -17.59
N VAL A 198 0.72 -3.62 -18.70
CA VAL A 198 -0.43 -4.52 -18.80
C VAL A 198 -0.07 -5.79 -19.51
N VAL A 199 -0.71 -6.88 -19.10
CA VAL A 199 -0.76 -8.15 -19.81
C VAL A 199 -2.12 -8.23 -20.49
N GLU A 200 -2.13 -8.48 -21.80
CA GLU A 200 -3.32 -8.57 -22.63
C GLU A 200 -3.37 -9.96 -23.28
N ARG A 201 -4.56 -10.55 -23.28
CA ARG A 201 -4.84 -11.82 -23.97
C ARG A 201 -6.17 -11.69 -24.71
N ASP A 202 -6.21 -12.10 -25.95
CA ASP A 202 -7.42 -12.05 -26.79
C ASP A 202 -8.08 -10.65 -26.82
N GLY A 203 -7.25 -9.59 -26.76
CA GLY A 203 -7.71 -8.19 -26.74
C GLY A 203 -8.26 -7.70 -25.39
N ALA A 204 -8.18 -8.50 -24.33
CA ALA A 204 -8.61 -8.11 -22.97
C ALA A 204 -7.42 -7.99 -22.03
N ILE A 205 -7.43 -6.96 -21.16
CA ILE A 205 -6.44 -6.82 -20.09
C ILE A 205 -6.74 -7.85 -19.01
N CYS A 206 -5.74 -8.69 -18.71
CA CYS A 206 -5.83 -9.77 -17.74
C CYS A 206 -4.74 -9.72 -16.65
N GLY A 207 -3.93 -8.68 -16.63
CA GLY A 207 -2.96 -8.42 -15.57
C GLY A 207 -2.36 -7.03 -15.71
N PHE A 208 -1.89 -6.48 -14.59
CA PHE A 208 -1.19 -5.20 -14.59
C PHE A 208 -0.12 -5.11 -13.50
N LEU A 209 0.86 -4.24 -13.76
CA LEU A 209 1.85 -3.75 -12.81
C LEU A 209 1.82 -2.23 -12.81
N LEU A 210 1.52 -1.62 -11.68
CA LEU A 210 1.71 -0.19 -11.42
C LEU A 210 2.81 -0.02 -10.36
N PRO A 211 4.03 0.35 -10.78
CA PRO A 211 5.11 0.60 -9.83
C PRO A 211 4.73 1.70 -8.85
N ALA A 212 5.03 1.47 -7.58
CA ALA A 212 4.82 2.40 -6.49
C ALA A 212 6.16 2.82 -5.88
N GLU A 213 6.11 3.73 -4.92
CA GLU A 213 7.33 4.18 -4.26
C GLU A 213 8.09 3.06 -3.56
N ARG A 214 9.39 3.24 -3.39
CA ARG A 214 10.29 2.30 -2.70
C ARG A 214 10.29 0.90 -3.28
N ALA A 215 10.09 0.82 -4.61
CA ALA A 215 10.07 -0.42 -5.38
C ALA A 215 8.94 -1.41 -4.98
N TYR A 216 7.86 -0.93 -4.34
CA TYR A 216 6.58 -1.62 -4.30
C TYR A 216 5.87 -1.50 -5.65
N GLY A 217 4.79 -2.24 -5.83
CA GLY A 217 3.94 -2.11 -7.00
C GLY A 217 2.61 -2.83 -6.78
N ALA A 218 1.52 -2.19 -7.17
CA ALA A 218 0.25 -2.87 -7.28
C ALA A 218 0.31 -3.82 -8.48
N ILE A 219 0.21 -5.13 -8.21
CA ILE A 219 0.27 -6.19 -9.22
C ILE A 219 -0.92 -7.10 -9.02
N VAL A 220 -1.76 -7.20 -10.05
CA VAL A 220 -2.90 -8.12 -10.09
C VAL A 220 -2.86 -8.92 -11.37
N ALA A 221 -3.00 -10.23 -11.26
CA ALA A 221 -3.09 -11.15 -12.38
C ALA A 221 -3.83 -12.44 -11.97
N PRO A 222 -4.97 -12.78 -12.58
CA PRO A 222 -5.68 -14.05 -12.35
C PRO A 222 -4.91 -15.29 -12.76
N ARG A 223 -4.05 -15.18 -13.78
CA ARG A 223 -3.24 -16.31 -14.27
C ARG A 223 -1.89 -16.31 -13.58
N PHE A 224 -1.48 -17.48 -13.14
CA PHE A 224 -0.26 -17.68 -12.35
C PHE A 224 0.99 -17.24 -13.11
N GLU A 225 1.11 -17.63 -14.38
CA GLU A 225 2.26 -17.30 -15.23
C GLU A 225 2.36 -15.79 -15.54
N ASP A 226 1.23 -15.10 -15.64
CA ASP A 226 1.21 -13.65 -15.88
C ASP A 226 1.64 -12.89 -14.61
N GLY A 227 1.23 -13.37 -13.43
CA GLY A 227 1.66 -12.81 -12.14
C GLY A 227 3.16 -12.98 -11.89
N LEU A 228 3.71 -14.16 -12.14
CA LEU A 228 5.15 -14.41 -12.07
C LEU A 228 5.92 -13.50 -13.03
N TYR A 229 5.44 -13.41 -14.27
CA TYR A 229 6.05 -12.53 -15.26
C TYR A 229 6.08 -11.07 -14.80
N LEU A 230 4.95 -10.55 -14.29
CA LEU A 230 4.86 -9.16 -13.83
C LEU A 230 5.79 -8.88 -12.64
N LEU A 231 6.00 -9.85 -11.74
CA LEU A 231 6.98 -9.74 -10.67
C LEU A 231 8.42 -9.74 -11.19
N ASP A 232 8.76 -10.63 -12.12
CA ASP A 232 10.10 -10.64 -12.74
C ASP A 232 10.32 -9.37 -13.59
N LEU A 233 9.30 -8.87 -14.29
CA LEU A 233 9.34 -7.57 -14.95
C LEU A 233 9.57 -6.43 -13.95
N HIS A 234 8.92 -6.48 -12.78
CA HIS A 234 9.15 -5.50 -11.71
C HIS A 234 10.60 -5.51 -11.24
N ARG A 235 11.22 -6.69 -11.07
CA ARG A 235 12.65 -6.81 -10.75
C ARG A 235 13.54 -6.26 -11.87
N HIS A 236 13.15 -6.45 -13.13
CA HIS A 236 13.92 -5.97 -14.28
C HIS A 236 13.90 -4.44 -14.41
N ILE A 237 12.77 -3.78 -14.11
CA ILE A 237 12.64 -2.33 -14.28
C ILE A 237 13.17 -1.51 -13.10
N VAL A 238 13.44 -2.10 -11.94
CA VAL A 238 14.14 -1.38 -10.86
C VAL A 238 15.59 -1.12 -11.25
N PRO A 239 16.24 -0.06 -10.75
CA PRO A 239 17.63 0.23 -11.08
C PRO A 239 18.57 -0.92 -10.73
N ALA A 240 19.65 -1.08 -11.48
CA ALA A 240 20.72 -2.05 -11.18
C ALA A 240 21.24 -1.87 -9.75
N GLY A 241 21.37 -2.97 -9.02
CA GLY A 241 21.70 -2.98 -7.59
C GLY A 241 20.52 -2.60 -6.67
N GLY A 242 19.35 -2.30 -7.22
CA GLY A 242 18.11 -2.12 -6.48
C GLY A 242 17.35 -3.43 -6.25
N HIS A 243 16.22 -3.32 -5.57
CA HIS A 243 15.37 -4.46 -5.24
C HIS A 243 13.90 -4.11 -5.54
N ALA A 244 13.18 -5.02 -6.18
CA ALA A 244 11.72 -4.97 -6.23
C ALA A 244 11.13 -5.48 -4.92
N ARG A 245 9.93 -5.01 -4.57
CA ARG A 245 9.19 -5.45 -3.38
C ARG A 245 7.80 -5.90 -3.76
N ALA A 246 7.30 -6.91 -3.04
CA ALA A 246 5.95 -7.43 -3.21
C ALA A 246 5.37 -7.84 -1.85
N GLY A 247 4.05 -7.79 -1.73
CA GLY A 247 3.31 -8.36 -0.61
C GLY A 247 2.41 -9.48 -1.12
N ILE A 248 2.65 -10.71 -0.67
CA ILE A 248 1.89 -11.90 -1.07
C ILE A 248 1.11 -12.42 0.14
N PRO A 249 -0.22 -12.60 0.06
CA PRO A 249 -1.00 -13.15 1.16
C PRO A 249 -0.79 -14.66 1.34
N ASP A 250 -0.99 -15.16 2.57
CA ASP A 250 -0.85 -16.58 2.95
C ASP A 250 -1.63 -17.52 2.00
N GLU A 251 -2.80 -17.10 1.56
CA GLU A 251 -3.68 -17.87 0.68
C GLU A 251 -3.06 -18.09 -0.71
N HIS A 252 -2.10 -17.26 -1.12
CA HIS A 252 -1.37 -17.41 -2.36
C HIS A 252 -0.10 -18.29 -2.19
N ALA A 253 -0.22 -19.39 -1.47
CA ALA A 253 0.91 -20.26 -1.09
C ALA A 253 1.70 -20.83 -2.29
N ALA A 254 1.05 -20.99 -3.46
CA ALA A 254 1.74 -21.45 -4.67
C ALA A 254 2.74 -20.39 -5.18
N ALA A 255 2.31 -19.11 -5.18
CA ALA A 255 3.19 -18.00 -5.54
C ALA A 255 4.37 -17.89 -4.58
N TRP A 256 4.11 -17.97 -3.27
CA TRP A 256 5.17 -17.89 -2.27
C TRP A 256 6.29 -18.92 -2.51
N ARG A 257 5.94 -20.19 -2.74
CA ARG A 257 6.92 -21.26 -3.01
C ARG A 257 7.74 -21.01 -4.26
N GLU A 258 7.07 -20.57 -5.33
CA GLU A 258 7.77 -20.27 -6.60
C GLU A 258 8.69 -19.06 -6.47
N LEU A 259 8.28 -18.03 -5.75
CA LEU A 259 9.08 -16.83 -5.53
C LEU A 259 10.33 -17.13 -4.69
N GLN A 260 10.22 -17.98 -3.67
CA GLN A 260 11.39 -18.45 -2.93
C GLN A 260 12.40 -19.16 -3.86
N ALA A 261 11.91 -20.05 -4.75
CA ALA A 261 12.76 -20.74 -5.74
C ALA A 261 13.43 -19.76 -6.71
N ARG A 262 12.80 -18.60 -6.99
CA ARG A 262 13.34 -17.51 -7.84
C ARG A 262 14.21 -16.51 -7.08
N GLY A 263 14.53 -16.78 -5.82
CA GLY A 263 15.44 -15.95 -5.02
C GLY A 263 14.79 -14.72 -4.37
N TRP A 264 13.46 -14.68 -4.28
CA TRP A 264 12.80 -13.68 -3.44
C TRP A 264 13.01 -14.03 -1.97
N GLN A 265 13.28 -13.03 -1.15
CA GLN A 265 13.54 -13.16 0.28
C GLN A 265 12.42 -12.50 1.08
N GLU A 266 11.95 -13.18 2.11
CA GLU A 266 11.01 -12.59 3.06
C GLU A 266 11.76 -11.62 3.98
N THR A 267 11.27 -10.40 4.06
CA THR A 267 11.83 -9.35 4.92
C THR A 267 11.01 -9.14 6.18
N TRP A 268 9.73 -9.44 6.10
CA TRP A 268 8.79 -9.30 7.21
C TRP A 268 7.47 -10.02 6.89
N GLN A 269 6.82 -10.56 7.92
CA GLN A 269 5.46 -11.10 7.83
C GLN A 269 4.52 -10.18 8.62
N ALA A 270 3.50 -9.65 7.93
CA ALA A 270 2.56 -8.69 8.48
C ALA A 270 1.18 -9.33 8.66
N PRO A 271 0.64 -9.46 9.88
CA PRO A 271 -0.76 -9.81 10.05
C PRO A 271 -1.67 -8.70 9.49
N ARG A 272 -2.58 -9.08 8.58
CA ARG A 272 -3.69 -8.25 8.16
C ARG A 272 -4.85 -8.44 9.12
N LEU A 273 -5.35 -7.34 9.67
CA LEU A 273 -6.47 -7.34 10.59
C LEU A 273 -7.67 -6.62 9.99
N LEU A 274 -8.87 -7.11 10.30
CA LEU A 274 -10.14 -6.49 9.92
C LEU A 274 -10.99 -6.16 11.14
N LEU A 275 -11.72 -5.04 11.05
CA LEU A 275 -12.81 -4.64 11.93
C LEU A 275 -14.07 -4.41 11.11
N GLY A 276 -15.02 -5.33 11.18
CA GLY A 276 -16.24 -5.36 10.39
C GLY A 276 -16.42 -6.66 9.62
N PRO A 277 -17.31 -6.71 8.62
CA PRO A 277 -17.56 -7.87 7.77
C PRO A 277 -16.31 -8.35 7.01
N ASP A 278 -16.31 -9.60 6.61
CA ASP A 278 -15.31 -10.16 5.71
C ASP A 278 -15.39 -9.49 4.33
N VAL A 279 -14.25 -9.43 3.67
CA VAL A 279 -14.12 -8.87 2.33
C VAL A 279 -14.06 -10.05 1.33
N PRO A 280 -14.92 -10.09 0.30
CA PRO A 280 -14.93 -11.19 -0.69
C PRO A 280 -13.85 -10.99 -1.75
N TRP A 281 -12.58 -10.98 -1.33
CA TRP A 281 -11.42 -10.79 -2.17
C TRP A 281 -10.93 -12.09 -2.81
N ARG A 282 -10.01 -11.98 -3.78
CA ARG A 282 -9.34 -13.09 -4.46
C ARG A 282 -7.83 -13.02 -4.23
N PRO A 283 -7.37 -13.54 -3.10
CA PRO A 283 -5.97 -13.39 -2.68
C PRO A 283 -4.97 -14.02 -3.67
N ASP A 284 -5.37 -15.07 -4.38
CA ASP A 284 -4.59 -15.74 -5.42
C ASP A 284 -4.37 -14.90 -6.70
N TRP A 285 -5.05 -13.77 -6.84
CA TRP A 285 -4.83 -12.82 -7.92
C TRP A 285 -3.88 -11.66 -7.54
N ILE A 286 -3.56 -11.54 -6.25
CA ILE A 286 -2.75 -10.43 -5.71
C ILE A 286 -1.29 -10.86 -5.67
N TRP A 287 -0.46 -10.19 -6.47
CA TRP A 287 0.98 -10.42 -6.60
C TRP A 287 1.81 -9.26 -6.03
N GLY A 288 1.17 -8.16 -5.70
CA GLY A 288 1.82 -7.00 -5.10
C GLY A 288 0.82 -5.98 -4.56
N GLN A 289 1.22 -5.33 -3.49
CA GLN A 289 0.47 -4.27 -2.82
C GLN A 289 0.97 -2.89 -3.24
N ILE A 290 0.13 -1.86 -3.13
CA ILE A 290 0.59 -0.47 -3.21
C ILE A 290 1.64 -0.22 -2.12
N ASN A 291 1.31 -0.56 -0.89
CA ASN A 291 2.19 -0.65 0.27
C ASN A 291 1.39 -1.18 1.49
N SER A 292 2.06 -1.46 2.60
CA SER A 292 1.45 -1.97 3.85
C SER A 292 0.49 -1.00 4.57
N ALA A 293 0.32 0.21 4.08
CA ALA A 293 -0.59 1.20 4.66
C ALA A 293 -1.87 1.41 3.85
N MET A 294 -1.95 0.83 2.65
CA MET A 294 -3.04 1.08 1.69
C MET A 294 -3.55 -0.20 0.98
N GLY A 295 -2.93 -1.36 1.26
CA GLY A 295 -3.27 -2.65 0.62
C GLY A 295 -2.69 -2.86 -0.76
#